data_4e3b0ee5a622f080d672b6f81a029118
#
_entry.id   4e3b0ee5a622f080d672b6f81a029118
#
_cell.length_a   1.000
_cell.length_b   1.000
_cell.length_c   1.000
_cell.angle_alpha   90.00
_cell.angle_beta   90.00
_cell.angle_gamma   90.00
#
_symmetry.space_group_name_H-M   'P 1'
#
loop_
_entity.id
_entity.type
_entity.pdbx_description
1 polymer ?
#
loop_
_entity_poly.entity_id
_entity_poly.type
_entity_poly.pdbx_seq_one_letter_code
_entity_poly.pdbx_strand_id
1 'polypeptide(L)'
;MAAAQTGRDTTIIVNQQRIVVTTHKGETHVAVYDSTDNQLLKTRETVFANQQEVERVYVTSPFLPSTYTRAAALAPILPTVWYAYTSTDSKIGSDANSSSGLHTRGSGSSEVGVTIFEGTTPLTDRGRWGQLGFSMGAQTYYTWMHFQPGSLLQGEGSHVSFTPAASAASTNRLSYGGVRIPLMLSWQIAPDNMASQIAIGISADMRTRGKYRFTPADMGDPIERNVRLKPFGLNLETVVCFGPLAITGRVGLLPLFQTTTGKKAYTSSIGIGINMGQLFRRR
;
A
#
# COMPACT_ATOMS: atom_id res chain seq x y z
N MET A 1 48.82 31.46 37.00
CA MET A 1 47.76 31.98 36.11
C MET A 1 47.98 31.37 34.72
N ALA A 2 47.23 30.41 34.33
CA ALA A 2 47.30 29.83 32.98
C ALA A 2 46.34 30.63 32.08
N ALA A 3 46.91 31.33 31.12
CA ALA A 3 46.12 32.03 30.10
C ALA A 3 45.40 31.00 29.23
N ALA A 4 44.09 31.05 29.22
CA ALA A 4 43.27 30.28 28.28
C ALA A 4 43.58 30.78 26.86
N GLN A 5 44.27 29.95 26.08
CA GLN A 5 44.48 30.19 24.65
C GLN A 5 43.15 30.04 23.94
N THR A 6 42.49 31.13 23.62
CA THR A 6 41.31 31.17 22.74
C THR A 6 41.74 30.71 21.35
N GLY A 7 41.14 29.61 20.87
CA GLY A 7 41.31 29.16 19.50
C GLY A 7 40.87 30.29 18.54
N ARG A 8 41.68 30.55 17.52
CA ARG A 8 41.36 31.50 16.46
C ARG A 8 40.87 30.72 15.25
N ASP A 9 39.63 30.97 14.88
CA ASP A 9 39.03 30.42 13.66
C ASP A 9 39.07 31.49 12.56
N THR A 10 39.63 31.15 11.42
CA THR A 10 39.66 32.00 10.25
C THR A 10 38.94 31.30 9.11
N THR A 11 37.97 31.97 8.51
CA THR A 11 37.20 31.42 7.38
C THR A 11 37.54 32.25 6.13
N ILE A 12 37.91 31.57 5.06
CA ILE A 12 38.21 32.13 3.74
C ILE A 12 37.28 31.45 2.71
N ILE A 13 36.71 32.24 1.80
CA ILE A 13 35.88 31.74 0.70
C ILE A 13 36.62 31.98 -0.61
N VAL A 14 36.92 30.89 -1.33
CA VAL A 14 37.60 30.93 -2.64
C VAL A 14 36.88 29.94 -3.58
N ASN A 15 36.48 30.41 -4.76
CA ASN A 15 35.86 29.58 -5.81
C ASN A 15 34.73 28.68 -5.32
N GLN A 16 33.79 29.23 -4.57
CA GLN A 16 32.65 28.51 -3.96
C GLN A 16 33.05 27.47 -2.88
N GLN A 17 34.32 27.40 -2.54
CA GLN A 17 34.80 26.57 -1.44
C GLN A 17 34.99 27.41 -0.19
N ARG A 18 34.58 26.87 0.95
CA ARG A 18 34.80 27.49 2.26
C ARG A 18 35.95 26.76 2.96
N ILE A 19 37.02 27.51 3.22
CA ILE A 19 38.21 27.03 3.93
C ILE A 19 38.15 27.56 5.36
N VAL A 20 38.16 26.66 6.31
CA VAL A 20 38.13 26.98 7.74
C VAL A 20 39.47 26.56 8.35
N VAL A 21 40.20 27.51 8.90
CA VAL A 21 41.46 27.28 9.60
C VAL A 21 41.21 27.45 11.08
N THR A 22 41.37 26.38 11.86
CA THR A 22 41.22 26.39 13.31
C THR A 22 42.56 26.03 13.97
N THR A 23 43.03 26.87 14.87
CA THR A 23 44.24 26.57 15.65
C THR A 23 43.87 26.31 17.10
N HIS A 24 44.18 25.13 17.60
CA HIS A 24 43.92 24.72 18.97
C HIS A 24 45.10 23.92 19.54
N LYS A 25 45.62 24.33 20.72
CA LYS A 25 46.71 23.64 21.44
C LYS A 25 47.97 23.34 20.62
N GLY A 26 48.33 24.19 19.68
CA GLY A 26 49.51 24.02 18.82
C GLY A 26 49.30 23.15 17.59
N GLU A 27 48.10 22.66 17.37
CA GLU A 27 47.70 22.00 16.14
C GLU A 27 46.89 22.97 15.26
N THR A 28 47.14 22.94 13.97
CA THR A 28 46.40 23.73 12.99
C THR A 28 45.61 22.80 12.08
N HIS A 29 44.31 22.94 12.12
CA HIS A 29 43.38 22.20 11.26
C HIS A 29 42.90 23.07 10.11
N VAL A 30 43.11 22.64 8.90
CA VAL A 30 42.61 23.30 7.68
C VAL A 30 41.55 22.41 7.08
N ALA A 31 40.28 22.81 7.15
CA ALA A 31 39.15 22.07 6.60
C ALA A 31 38.60 22.80 5.36
N VAL A 32 38.46 22.07 4.26
CA VAL A 32 37.87 22.57 3.01
C VAL A 32 36.49 22.00 2.85
N TYR A 33 35.52 22.88 2.67
CA TYR A 33 34.12 22.57 2.44
C TYR A 33 33.72 22.99 1.03
N ASP A 34 33.00 22.12 0.34
CA ASP A 34 32.39 22.44 -0.94
C ASP A 34 30.90 22.76 -0.70
N SER A 35 30.37 23.73 -1.44
CA SER A 35 28.96 24.12 -1.36
C SER A 35 28.19 23.47 -2.49
N THR A 36 27.45 22.41 -2.18
CA THR A 36 26.55 21.74 -3.12
C THR A 36 25.15 21.78 -2.52
N ASP A 37 24.16 22.27 -3.28
CA ASP A 37 22.75 22.31 -2.90
C ASP A 37 22.45 22.90 -1.50
N ASN A 38 23.08 24.03 -1.19
CA ASN A 38 22.92 24.74 0.09
C ASN A 38 23.42 23.95 1.33
N GLN A 39 24.21 22.89 1.12
CA GLN A 39 24.90 22.15 2.18
C GLN A 39 26.41 22.28 2.02
N LEU A 40 27.09 22.46 3.16
CA LEU A 40 28.54 22.49 3.22
C LEU A 40 29.05 21.08 3.48
N LEU A 41 29.65 20.46 2.47
CA LEU A 41 30.26 19.14 2.57
C LEU A 41 31.78 19.30 2.80
N LYS A 42 32.29 18.68 3.88
CA LYS A 42 33.74 18.64 4.14
C LYS A 42 34.40 17.70 3.16
N THR A 43 35.25 18.25 2.27
CA THR A 43 35.91 17.46 1.22
C THR A 43 37.34 17.07 1.59
N ARG A 44 38.02 17.96 2.35
CA ARG A 44 39.40 17.73 2.75
C ARG A 44 39.66 18.31 4.14
N GLU A 45 40.51 17.64 4.88
CA GLU A 45 41.02 18.12 6.16
C GLU A 45 42.52 17.84 6.24
N THR A 46 43.30 18.87 6.49
CA THR A 46 44.74 18.76 6.77
C THR A 46 45.00 19.18 8.20
N VAL A 47 45.69 18.35 8.96
CA VAL A 47 46.08 18.60 10.34
C VAL A 47 47.60 18.74 10.38
N PHE A 48 48.06 19.90 10.83
CA PHE A 48 49.48 20.16 11.08
C PHE A 48 49.74 20.11 12.57
N ALA A 49 50.44 19.04 13.00
CA ALA A 49 50.79 18.81 14.39
C ALA A 49 52.23 18.29 14.48
N ASN A 50 53.06 18.87 15.39
CA ASN A 50 54.41 18.39 15.68
C ASN A 50 55.32 18.23 14.43
N GLN A 51 55.25 19.18 13.47
CA GLN A 51 55.96 19.13 12.19
C GLN A 51 55.56 17.98 11.24
N GLN A 52 54.44 17.36 11.53
CA GLN A 52 53.83 16.35 10.66
C GLN A 52 52.55 16.90 10.04
N GLU A 53 52.34 16.54 8.79
CA GLU A 53 51.11 16.85 8.06
C GLU A 53 50.31 15.52 7.85
N VAL A 54 49.06 15.53 8.27
CA VAL A 54 48.12 14.42 8.03
C VAL A 54 46.96 14.93 7.20
N GLU A 55 46.88 14.47 5.97
CA GLU A 55 45.73 14.79 5.08
C GLU A 55 44.67 13.69 5.14
N ARG A 56 43.43 14.07 5.32
CA ARG A 56 42.26 13.22 5.21
C ARG A 56 41.38 13.73 4.08
N VAL A 57 41.18 12.91 3.08
CA VAL A 57 40.26 13.20 1.96
C VAL A 57 38.94 12.50 2.25
N TYR A 58 37.87 13.28 2.29
CA TYR A 58 36.51 12.76 2.44
C TYR A 58 35.93 12.56 1.05
N VAL A 59 35.95 11.33 0.56
CA VAL A 59 35.36 10.98 -0.73
C VAL A 59 33.92 10.51 -0.46
N THR A 60 32.95 11.15 -1.08
CA THR A 60 31.59 10.62 -1.14
C THR A 60 31.64 9.30 -1.87
N SER A 61 31.49 8.18 -1.15
CA SER A 61 31.45 6.87 -1.76
C SER A 61 30.21 6.75 -2.63
N PRO A 62 30.31 6.41 -3.91
CA PRO A 62 29.15 6.15 -4.74
C PRO A 62 28.34 4.94 -4.25
N PHE A 63 28.91 4.14 -3.34
CA PHE A 63 28.28 2.95 -2.76
C PHE A 63 27.68 3.22 -1.35
N LEU A 64 28.04 4.33 -0.71
CA LEU A 64 27.34 4.76 0.49
C LEU A 64 26.21 5.67 0.00
N PRO A 65 24.95 5.35 0.31
CA PRO A 65 23.89 6.30 0.07
C PRO A 65 24.32 7.60 0.79
N SER A 66 24.41 8.70 0.04
CA SER A 66 24.46 10.05 0.62
C SER A 66 23.45 9.99 1.76
N THR A 67 23.85 10.43 2.95
CA THR A 67 22.93 10.47 4.10
C THR A 67 21.67 11.14 3.61
N TYR A 68 20.73 10.30 3.14
CA TYR A 68 19.38 10.75 2.92
C TYR A 68 18.98 11.30 4.28
N THR A 69 18.89 12.62 4.39
CA THR A 69 17.94 13.20 5.33
C THR A 69 16.71 12.37 5.06
N ARG A 70 16.36 11.47 6.00
CA ARG A 70 15.21 10.59 5.87
C ARG A 70 14.08 11.48 5.41
N ALA A 71 13.84 11.54 4.11
CA ALA A 71 12.65 12.12 3.56
C ALA A 71 11.56 11.46 4.37
N ALA A 72 10.80 12.23 5.13
CA ALA A 72 9.96 11.69 6.21
C ALA A 72 9.20 10.53 5.62
N ALA A 73 9.64 9.30 5.98
CA ALA A 73 9.27 8.11 5.25
C ALA A 73 7.76 8.05 5.28
N LEU A 74 7.13 8.03 4.11
CA LEU A 74 5.68 7.94 3.99
C LEU A 74 5.18 6.85 4.94
N ALA A 75 4.10 7.13 5.64
CA ALA A 75 3.46 6.10 6.43
C ALA A 75 2.83 5.08 5.49
N PRO A 76 2.86 3.77 5.84
CA PRO A 76 2.18 2.74 5.07
C PRO A 76 0.68 3.07 4.96
N ILE A 77 0.10 2.83 3.77
CA ILE A 77 -1.30 3.13 3.47
C ILE A 77 -2.18 1.89 3.45
N LEU A 78 -1.61 0.74 3.08
CA LEU A 78 -2.37 -0.50 2.99
C LEU A 78 -2.68 -1.03 4.40
N PRO A 79 -3.93 -1.41 4.70
CA PRO A 79 -4.25 -2.02 5.99
C PRO A 79 -3.54 -3.35 6.14
N THR A 80 -2.90 -3.57 7.29
CA THR A 80 -2.24 -4.85 7.59
C THR A 80 -3.25 -5.99 7.64
N VAL A 81 -4.40 -5.74 8.27
CA VAL A 81 -5.54 -6.65 8.32
C VAL A 81 -6.79 -5.85 8.01
N TRP A 82 -7.70 -6.42 7.22
CA TRP A 82 -8.99 -5.79 6.93
C TRP A 82 -10.13 -6.80 6.92
N TYR A 83 -11.32 -6.25 7.16
CA TYR A 83 -12.60 -6.90 6.96
C TYR A 83 -13.47 -6.00 6.08
N ALA A 84 -14.05 -6.56 5.02
CA ALA A 84 -14.86 -5.81 4.08
C ALA A 84 -16.19 -6.54 3.81
N TYR A 85 -17.26 -5.75 3.68
CA TYR A 85 -18.51 -6.20 3.06
C TYR A 85 -18.30 -6.27 1.55
N THR A 86 -18.76 -7.35 0.92
CA THR A 86 -18.60 -7.58 -0.52
C THR A 86 -19.94 -7.80 -1.18
N SER A 87 -20.16 -7.18 -2.34
CA SER A 87 -21.36 -7.33 -3.16
C SER A 87 -21.01 -7.61 -4.61
N THR A 88 -21.90 -8.29 -5.32
CA THR A 88 -21.87 -8.45 -6.78
C THR A 88 -22.84 -7.50 -7.50
N ASP A 89 -23.58 -6.70 -6.77
CA ASP A 89 -24.62 -5.80 -7.30
C ASP A 89 -24.05 -4.41 -7.66
N SER A 90 -22.76 -4.31 -7.98
CA SER A 90 -22.16 -3.03 -8.30
C SER A 90 -22.78 -2.49 -9.59
N LYS A 91 -23.41 -1.32 -9.51
CA LYS A 91 -23.97 -0.58 -10.64
C LYS A 91 -22.89 0.02 -11.56
N ILE A 92 -21.64 0.00 -11.15
CA ILE A 92 -20.51 0.53 -11.91
C ILE A 92 -20.09 -0.54 -12.91
N GLY A 93 -20.38 -0.30 -14.20
CA GLY A 93 -20.02 -1.21 -15.31
C GLY A 93 -20.98 -2.37 -15.54
N SER A 94 -22.10 -2.45 -14.84
CA SER A 94 -23.19 -3.36 -15.19
C SER A 94 -24.21 -2.60 -16.03
N ASP A 95 -24.65 -3.19 -17.15
CA ASP A 95 -25.84 -2.71 -17.81
C ASP A 95 -26.99 -2.67 -16.79
N ALA A 96 -27.55 -1.49 -16.56
CA ALA A 96 -28.54 -1.22 -15.52
C ALA A 96 -29.83 -2.09 -15.62
N ASN A 97 -29.97 -2.88 -16.68
CA ASN A 97 -31.07 -3.79 -16.97
C ASN A 97 -30.72 -5.28 -16.80
N SER A 98 -29.49 -5.64 -16.42
CA SER A 98 -29.19 -7.04 -16.19
C SER A 98 -29.70 -7.46 -14.81
N SER A 99 -30.93 -7.89 -14.72
CA SER A 99 -31.43 -8.78 -13.69
C SER A 99 -30.62 -10.09 -13.75
N SER A 100 -29.33 -9.99 -13.46
CA SER A 100 -28.53 -11.17 -13.15
C SER A 100 -29.10 -11.69 -11.86
N GLY A 101 -29.70 -12.82 -11.79
CA GLY A 101 -30.23 -13.42 -10.55
C GLY A 101 -29.21 -13.63 -9.42
N LEU A 102 -28.11 -12.89 -9.45
CA LEU A 102 -26.93 -12.83 -8.60
C LEU A 102 -27.00 -11.69 -7.60
N HIS A 103 -28.15 -11.46 -7.01
CA HIS A 103 -28.18 -10.53 -5.89
C HIS A 103 -27.51 -11.17 -4.69
N THR A 104 -26.43 -10.55 -4.23
CA THR A 104 -25.85 -10.92 -2.94
C THR A 104 -26.80 -10.53 -1.83
N ARG A 105 -27.03 -11.45 -0.91
CA ARG A 105 -27.80 -11.14 0.30
C ARG A 105 -26.98 -10.17 1.14
N GLY A 106 -27.57 -9.03 1.52
CA GLY A 106 -26.91 -7.93 2.23
C GLY A 106 -26.26 -8.31 3.57
N SER A 107 -26.70 -9.40 4.19
CA SER A 107 -26.07 -9.90 5.42
C SER A 107 -25.22 -11.13 5.11
N GLY A 108 -23.91 -11.07 5.45
CA GLY A 108 -23.03 -12.24 5.44
C GLY A 108 -22.05 -12.38 4.27
N SER A 109 -22.14 -11.52 3.24
CA SER A 109 -21.10 -11.48 2.19
C SER A 109 -19.93 -10.63 2.62
N SER A 110 -18.76 -11.23 2.78
CA SER A 110 -17.61 -10.57 3.39
C SER A 110 -16.30 -11.02 2.77
N GLU A 111 -15.28 -10.20 2.95
CA GLU A 111 -13.90 -10.51 2.62
C GLU A 111 -13.02 -10.18 3.83
N VAL A 112 -12.08 -11.04 4.11
CA VAL A 112 -10.99 -10.78 5.07
C VAL A 112 -9.67 -10.93 4.36
N GLY A 113 -8.69 -10.14 4.76
CA GLY A 113 -7.36 -10.27 4.17
C GLY A 113 -6.27 -9.68 5.03
N VAL A 114 -5.05 -9.98 4.60
CA VAL A 114 -3.81 -9.58 5.25
C VAL A 114 -2.84 -9.06 4.21
N THR A 115 -2.20 -7.93 4.49
CA THR A 115 -1.07 -7.42 3.70
C THR A 115 0.20 -8.12 4.12
N ILE A 116 0.84 -8.81 3.18
CA ILE A 116 2.07 -9.58 3.40
C ILE A 116 3.26 -8.62 3.44
N PHE A 117 3.34 -7.69 2.47
CA PHE A 117 4.33 -6.63 2.45
C PHE A 117 3.77 -5.38 1.78
N GLU A 118 4.34 -4.24 2.10
CA GLU A 118 4.09 -2.96 1.48
C GLU A 118 5.40 -2.19 1.35
N GLY A 119 5.63 -1.64 0.16
CA GLY A 119 6.70 -0.70 -0.13
C GLY A 119 6.10 0.66 -0.47
N THR A 120 6.63 1.72 0.13
CA THR A 120 6.19 3.10 -0.12
C THR A 120 7.37 3.95 -0.57
N THR A 121 7.16 4.78 -1.59
CA THR A 121 8.19 5.69 -2.12
C THR A 121 7.59 7.09 -2.21
N PRO A 122 8.23 8.11 -1.63
CA PRO A 122 7.83 9.50 -1.82
C PRO A 122 8.09 9.92 -3.26
N LEU A 123 7.11 10.59 -3.87
CA LEU A 123 7.22 11.19 -5.20
C LEU A 123 7.52 12.69 -5.14
N THR A 124 7.16 13.33 -4.03
CA THR A 124 7.43 14.74 -3.79
C THR A 124 8.05 14.93 -2.43
N ASP A 125 8.78 16.04 -2.27
CA ASP A 125 9.22 16.49 -0.96
C ASP A 125 8.03 16.87 -0.09
N ARG A 126 8.25 16.84 1.22
CA ARG A 126 7.24 17.20 2.21
C ARG A 126 6.96 18.69 2.15
N GLY A 127 5.86 19.07 1.57
CA GLY A 127 5.41 20.45 1.50
C GLY A 127 4.36 20.81 2.55
N ARG A 128 3.98 22.10 2.59
CA ARG A 128 2.91 22.61 3.48
C ARG A 128 1.57 21.91 3.28
N TRP A 129 1.29 21.41 2.09
CA TRP A 129 0.04 20.77 1.70
C TRP A 129 0.08 19.23 1.81
N GLY A 130 1.17 18.69 2.31
CA GLY A 130 1.39 17.25 2.42
C GLY A 130 2.43 16.72 1.46
N GLN A 131 2.43 15.40 1.27
CA GLN A 131 3.40 14.67 0.47
C GLN A 131 2.69 13.66 -0.42
N LEU A 132 3.04 13.63 -1.69
CA LEU A 132 2.61 12.58 -2.61
C LEU A 132 3.55 11.39 -2.53
N GLY A 133 2.99 10.20 -2.65
CA GLY A 133 3.74 8.96 -2.66
C GLY A 133 3.12 7.90 -3.53
N PHE A 134 3.92 6.91 -3.84
CA PHE A 134 3.52 5.69 -4.51
C PHE A 134 3.69 4.52 -3.56
N SER A 135 2.69 3.64 -3.51
CA SER A 135 2.71 2.43 -2.68
C SER A 135 2.40 1.22 -3.54
N MET A 136 3.12 0.15 -3.30
CA MET A 136 2.90 -1.16 -3.89
C MET A 136 2.96 -2.22 -2.80
N GLY A 137 2.14 -3.25 -2.91
CA GLY A 137 2.14 -4.32 -1.92
C GLY A 137 1.70 -5.67 -2.48
N ALA A 138 1.71 -6.66 -1.61
CA ALA A 138 1.08 -7.95 -1.84
C ALA A 138 0.17 -8.29 -0.66
N GLN A 139 -1.01 -8.74 -0.99
CA GLN A 139 -2.09 -9.06 -0.06
C GLN A 139 -2.60 -10.47 -0.34
N THR A 140 -2.99 -11.18 0.70
CA THR A 140 -3.80 -12.40 0.56
C THR A 140 -5.16 -12.16 1.16
N TYR A 141 -6.19 -12.75 0.55
CA TYR A 141 -7.55 -12.55 0.98
C TYR A 141 -8.39 -13.80 0.81
N TYR A 142 -9.48 -13.85 1.57
CA TYR A 142 -10.51 -14.86 1.45
C TYR A 142 -11.88 -14.19 1.47
N THR A 143 -12.73 -14.56 0.49
CA THR A 143 -14.05 -13.97 0.26
C THR A 143 -15.11 -15.07 0.36
N TRP A 144 -16.20 -14.76 1.03
CA TRP A 144 -17.42 -15.55 0.98
C TRP A 144 -18.61 -14.65 0.63
N MET A 145 -19.39 -15.12 -0.34
CA MET A 145 -20.54 -14.41 -0.85
C MET A 145 -21.78 -15.25 -0.64
N HIS A 146 -22.79 -14.69 -0.01
CA HIS A 146 -24.09 -15.29 0.15
C HIS A 146 -25.03 -14.72 -0.89
N PHE A 147 -25.65 -15.60 -1.68
CA PHE A 147 -26.63 -15.24 -2.70
C PHE A 147 -28.05 -15.35 -2.17
N GLN A 148 -29.01 -14.77 -2.89
CA GLN A 148 -30.41 -14.90 -2.56
C GLN A 148 -30.89 -16.37 -2.67
N PRO A 149 -31.86 -16.79 -1.84
CA PRO A 149 -32.29 -18.19 -1.77
C PRO A 149 -32.86 -18.75 -3.06
N GLY A 150 -33.39 -17.91 -3.94
CA GLY A 150 -34.06 -18.28 -5.19
C GLY A 150 -33.16 -18.47 -6.41
N SER A 151 -31.84 -18.32 -6.29
CA SER A 151 -30.91 -18.44 -7.41
C SER A 151 -29.91 -19.57 -7.21
N LEU A 152 -29.83 -20.48 -8.17
CA LEU A 152 -28.89 -21.60 -8.20
C LEU A 152 -27.78 -21.31 -9.21
N LEU A 153 -26.53 -21.38 -8.75
CA LEU A 153 -25.36 -21.31 -9.60
C LEU A 153 -25.15 -22.65 -10.29
N GLN A 154 -25.40 -22.72 -11.59
CA GLN A 154 -25.14 -23.89 -12.40
C GLN A 154 -23.96 -23.63 -13.32
N GLY A 155 -23.10 -24.62 -13.50
CA GLY A 155 -22.00 -24.48 -14.45
C GLY A 155 -21.14 -25.72 -14.50
N GLU A 156 -20.80 -26.13 -15.70
CA GLU A 156 -19.77 -27.12 -15.96
C GLU A 156 -18.57 -26.46 -16.58
N GLY A 157 -17.39 -26.71 -16.00
CA GLY A 157 -16.14 -26.20 -16.53
C GLY A 157 -15.94 -24.69 -16.28
N SER A 158 -15.72 -23.92 -17.36
CA SER A 158 -15.42 -22.49 -17.29
C SER A 158 -16.65 -21.58 -17.40
N HIS A 159 -17.80 -22.13 -17.74
CA HIS A 159 -19.03 -21.38 -17.97
C HIS A 159 -19.97 -21.53 -16.78
N VAL A 160 -20.45 -20.40 -16.30
CA VAL A 160 -21.36 -20.33 -15.15
C VAL A 160 -22.65 -19.66 -15.60
N SER A 161 -23.78 -20.34 -15.33
CA SER A 161 -25.12 -19.80 -15.55
C SER A 161 -25.87 -19.72 -14.22
N PHE A 162 -26.86 -18.86 -14.17
CA PHE A 162 -27.72 -18.68 -13.01
C PHE A 162 -29.13 -19.08 -13.43
N THR A 163 -29.69 -20.04 -12.73
CA THR A 163 -31.07 -20.52 -12.95
C THR A 163 -31.90 -20.27 -11.70
N PRO A 164 -33.22 -20.03 -11.86
CA PRO A 164 -34.07 -20.01 -10.71
C PRO A 164 -33.98 -21.38 -9.99
N ALA A 165 -33.84 -21.36 -8.68
CA ALA A 165 -33.83 -22.58 -7.88
C ALA A 165 -35.28 -23.13 -7.77
N ALA A 166 -35.43 -24.45 -7.86
CA ALA A 166 -36.73 -25.11 -7.73
C ALA A 166 -37.29 -25.00 -6.29
N SER A 167 -36.39 -24.92 -5.29
CA SER A 167 -36.75 -24.72 -3.89
C SER A 167 -35.87 -23.60 -3.29
N ALA A 168 -36.37 -22.93 -2.25
CA ALA A 168 -35.59 -21.95 -1.52
C ALA A 168 -34.36 -22.61 -0.88
N ALA A 169 -33.24 -21.91 -0.86
CA ALA A 169 -32.03 -22.41 -0.22
C ALA A 169 -31.95 -21.94 1.25
N SER A 170 -31.60 -22.85 2.15
CA SER A 170 -31.14 -22.48 3.49
C SER A 170 -29.74 -21.91 3.49
N THR A 171 -28.88 -22.42 2.61
CA THR A 171 -27.53 -21.91 2.39
C THR A 171 -27.22 -21.80 0.91
N ASN A 172 -26.81 -20.60 0.45
CA ASN A 172 -26.40 -20.36 -0.92
C ASN A 172 -25.12 -19.50 -0.87
N ARG A 173 -23.95 -20.16 -0.92
CA ARG A 173 -22.67 -19.51 -0.65
C ARG A 173 -21.59 -19.89 -1.66
N LEU A 174 -20.89 -18.89 -2.15
CA LEU A 174 -19.63 -19.03 -2.89
C LEU A 174 -18.47 -18.55 -2.03
N SER A 175 -17.41 -19.33 -1.94
CA SER A 175 -16.19 -18.93 -1.24
C SER A 175 -14.96 -19.14 -2.13
N TYR A 176 -14.04 -18.21 -2.08
CA TYR A 176 -12.76 -18.27 -2.79
C TYR A 176 -11.71 -17.41 -2.10
N GLY A 177 -10.43 -17.70 -2.37
CA GLY A 177 -9.32 -16.90 -1.92
C GLY A 177 -8.49 -16.39 -3.09
N GLY A 178 -7.48 -15.61 -2.79
CA GLY A 178 -6.58 -15.09 -3.80
C GLY A 178 -5.43 -14.29 -3.25
N VAL A 179 -4.59 -13.87 -4.18
CA VAL A 179 -3.52 -12.91 -3.95
C VAL A 179 -3.83 -11.64 -4.73
N ARG A 180 -3.57 -10.49 -4.15
CA ARG A 180 -3.79 -9.18 -4.74
C ARG A 180 -2.51 -8.36 -4.69
N ILE A 181 -2.25 -7.63 -5.77
CA ILE A 181 -1.11 -6.71 -5.91
C ILE A 181 -1.69 -5.32 -6.16
N PRO A 182 -1.86 -4.49 -5.11
CA PRO A 182 -2.28 -3.11 -5.24
C PRO A 182 -1.12 -2.21 -5.66
N LEU A 183 -1.43 -1.23 -6.53
CA LEU A 183 -0.57 -0.14 -6.96
C LEU A 183 -1.32 1.17 -6.69
N MET A 184 -0.86 1.93 -5.70
CA MET A 184 -1.59 3.07 -5.14
C MET A 184 -0.79 4.36 -5.26
N LEU A 185 -1.46 5.42 -5.67
CA LEU A 185 -0.98 6.79 -5.52
C LEU A 185 -1.58 7.36 -4.25
N SER A 186 -0.75 7.80 -3.33
CA SER A 186 -1.18 8.26 -2.01
C SER A 186 -0.82 9.72 -1.79
N TRP A 187 -1.69 10.44 -1.08
CA TRP A 187 -1.46 11.78 -0.58
C TRP A 187 -1.58 11.79 0.94
N GLN A 188 -0.48 12.09 1.61
CA GLN A 188 -0.39 12.24 3.05
C GLN A 188 -0.53 13.71 3.42
N ILE A 189 -1.62 14.06 4.12
CA ILE A 189 -2.06 15.44 4.37
C ILE A 189 -1.45 16.02 5.65
N ALA A 190 -1.32 15.25 6.70
CA ALA A 190 -0.81 15.76 7.98
C ALA A 190 0.26 14.81 8.53
N PRO A 191 1.52 15.26 8.59
CA PRO A 191 2.63 14.38 8.92
C PRO A 191 2.94 14.25 10.41
N ASP A 192 2.45 15.12 11.27
CA ASP A 192 3.08 15.26 12.59
C ASP A 192 2.44 14.44 13.72
N ASN A 193 1.12 14.20 13.75
CA ASN A 193 0.49 13.49 14.88
C ASN A 193 -0.46 12.35 14.51
N MET A 194 -1.24 12.49 13.47
CA MET A 194 -2.07 11.44 12.88
C MET A 194 -1.95 11.56 11.37
N ALA A 195 -1.15 10.71 10.74
CA ALA A 195 -1.02 10.70 9.30
C ALA A 195 -2.38 10.39 8.67
N SER A 196 -3.08 11.43 8.24
CA SER A 196 -4.25 11.28 7.40
C SER A 196 -3.78 11.11 5.97
N GLN A 197 -4.20 10.02 5.33
CA GLN A 197 -3.79 9.70 3.96
C GLN A 197 -5.00 9.32 3.14
N ILE A 198 -4.97 9.69 1.88
CA ILE A 198 -5.93 9.23 0.86
C ILE A 198 -5.11 8.59 -0.26
N ALA A 199 -5.50 7.40 -0.68
CA ALA A 199 -4.88 6.76 -1.83
C ALA A 199 -5.95 6.26 -2.80
N ILE A 200 -5.62 6.33 -4.07
CA ILE A 200 -6.39 5.75 -5.17
C ILE A 200 -5.43 4.97 -6.06
N GLY A 201 -5.90 3.86 -6.60
CA GLY A 201 -5.06 3.05 -7.45
C GLY A 201 -5.81 1.90 -8.08
N ILE A 202 -5.03 1.01 -8.66
CA ILE A 202 -5.51 -0.22 -9.27
C ILE A 202 -4.91 -1.43 -8.56
N SER A 203 -5.62 -2.54 -8.56
CA SER A 203 -5.06 -3.81 -8.09
C SER A 203 -5.34 -4.94 -9.06
N ALA A 204 -4.34 -5.81 -9.20
CA ALA A 204 -4.47 -7.07 -9.92
C ALA A 204 -4.73 -8.21 -8.93
N ASP A 205 -5.76 -9.00 -9.18
CA ASP A 205 -6.10 -10.19 -8.39
C ASP A 205 -5.71 -11.45 -9.13
N MET A 206 -5.14 -12.41 -8.40
CA MET A 206 -5.04 -13.82 -8.81
C MET A 206 -5.95 -14.63 -7.91
N ARG A 207 -7.01 -15.23 -8.49
CA ARG A 207 -8.07 -15.90 -7.76
C ARG A 207 -7.92 -17.41 -7.80
N THR A 208 -8.20 -18.07 -6.69
CA THR A 208 -8.32 -19.54 -6.63
C THR A 208 -9.64 -20.01 -7.19
N ARG A 209 -9.83 -21.33 -7.30
CA ARG A 209 -11.13 -21.92 -7.63
C ARG A 209 -12.14 -21.61 -6.53
N GLY A 210 -13.36 -21.26 -6.92
CA GLY A 210 -14.45 -21.04 -5.99
C GLY A 210 -15.06 -22.37 -5.51
N LYS A 211 -15.40 -22.45 -4.22
CA LYS A 211 -16.23 -23.51 -3.65
C LYS A 211 -17.65 -22.98 -3.49
N TYR A 212 -18.58 -23.59 -4.20
CA TYR A 212 -20.00 -23.24 -4.11
C TYR A 212 -20.73 -24.29 -3.31
N ARG A 213 -21.58 -23.88 -2.36
CA ARG A 213 -22.43 -24.71 -1.54
C ARG A 213 -23.85 -24.18 -1.61
N PHE A 214 -24.76 -25.07 -1.98
CA PHE A 214 -26.19 -24.83 -1.98
C PHE A 214 -26.86 -25.93 -1.15
N THR A 215 -27.62 -25.54 -0.12
CA THR A 215 -28.39 -26.44 0.72
C THR A 215 -29.85 -26.10 0.55
N PRO A 216 -30.70 -27.00 -0.02
CA PRO A 216 -32.13 -26.80 -0.11
C PRO A 216 -32.77 -26.65 1.27
N ALA A 217 -33.86 -25.88 1.38
CA ALA A 217 -34.61 -25.76 2.64
C ALA A 217 -35.38 -26.99 3.00
N ASP A 218 -35.74 -27.82 1.99
CA ASP A 218 -36.58 -29.01 2.11
C ASP A 218 -35.80 -30.28 2.52
N MET A 219 -34.79 -30.15 3.37
CA MET A 219 -33.94 -31.25 3.86
C MET A 219 -33.27 -32.11 2.77
N GLY A 220 -33.11 -31.57 1.57
CA GLY A 220 -32.34 -32.20 0.52
C GLY A 220 -30.83 -32.17 0.80
N ASP A 221 -30.10 -33.08 0.16
CA ASP A 221 -28.64 -33.15 0.28
C ASP A 221 -27.98 -31.87 -0.19
N PRO A 222 -26.95 -31.38 0.53
CA PRO A 222 -26.21 -30.20 0.12
C PRO A 222 -25.45 -30.44 -1.19
N ILE A 223 -25.62 -29.54 -2.14
CA ILE A 223 -24.92 -29.58 -3.42
C ILE A 223 -23.63 -28.80 -3.26
N GLU A 224 -22.49 -29.49 -3.34
CA GLU A 224 -21.17 -28.82 -3.34
C GLU A 224 -20.55 -28.96 -4.72
N ARG A 225 -20.07 -27.84 -5.26
CA ARG A 225 -19.42 -27.77 -6.58
C ARG A 225 -18.22 -26.86 -6.56
N ASN A 226 -17.21 -27.22 -7.34
CA ASN A 226 -16.09 -26.34 -7.63
C ASN A 226 -16.44 -25.47 -8.83
N VAL A 227 -16.39 -24.15 -8.66
CA VAL A 227 -16.68 -23.17 -9.70
C VAL A 227 -15.39 -22.56 -10.17
N ARG A 228 -15.19 -22.53 -11.49
CA ARG A 228 -14.05 -21.83 -12.09
C ARG A 228 -14.36 -20.33 -12.17
N LEU A 229 -13.65 -19.55 -11.38
CA LEU A 229 -13.64 -18.11 -11.48
C LEU A 229 -12.66 -17.68 -12.59
N LYS A 230 -12.80 -16.46 -13.09
CA LYS A 230 -11.73 -15.86 -13.90
C LYS A 230 -10.49 -15.75 -13.02
N PRO A 231 -9.35 -16.37 -13.42
CA PRO A 231 -8.16 -16.43 -12.57
C PRO A 231 -7.58 -15.03 -12.31
N PHE A 232 -7.73 -14.13 -13.27
CA PHE A 232 -7.24 -12.75 -13.15
C PHE A 232 -8.40 -11.78 -12.99
N GLY A 233 -8.24 -10.86 -12.05
CA GLY A 233 -9.11 -9.72 -11.82
C GLY A 233 -8.32 -8.42 -11.87
N LEU A 234 -9.02 -7.35 -12.19
CA LEU A 234 -8.53 -5.97 -12.09
C LEU A 234 -9.56 -5.16 -11.32
N ASN A 235 -9.11 -4.36 -10.37
CA ASN A 235 -9.99 -3.53 -9.58
C ASN A 235 -9.47 -2.11 -9.51
N LEU A 236 -10.39 -1.17 -9.32
CA LEU A 236 -10.10 0.17 -8.84
C LEU A 236 -10.20 0.14 -7.32
N GLU A 237 -9.22 0.71 -6.63
CA GLU A 237 -9.17 0.75 -5.17
C GLU A 237 -9.01 2.17 -4.64
N THR A 238 -9.60 2.40 -3.48
CA THR A 238 -9.43 3.62 -2.70
C THR A 238 -9.20 3.24 -1.25
N VAL A 239 -8.24 3.90 -0.61
CA VAL A 239 -7.95 3.72 0.81
C VAL A 239 -7.87 5.10 1.46
N VAL A 240 -8.56 5.26 2.58
CA VAL A 240 -8.50 6.46 3.41
C VAL A 240 -8.03 6.04 4.79
N CYS A 241 -6.90 6.58 5.24
CA CYS A 241 -6.35 6.28 6.57
C CYS A 241 -6.46 7.48 7.50
N PHE A 242 -6.85 7.19 8.73
CA PHE A 242 -6.83 8.11 9.86
C PHE A 242 -5.98 7.49 10.98
N GLY A 243 -4.69 7.80 10.99
CA GLY A 243 -3.75 7.07 11.82
C GLY A 243 -3.78 5.57 11.49
N PRO A 244 -3.91 4.68 12.49
CA PRO A 244 -3.90 3.24 12.26
C PRO A 244 -5.18 2.68 11.63
N LEU A 245 -6.27 3.45 11.60
CA LEU A 245 -7.53 3.01 11.01
C LEU A 245 -7.55 3.30 9.52
N ALA A 246 -7.98 2.31 8.71
CA ALA A 246 -8.15 2.43 7.28
C ALA A 246 -9.59 2.09 6.88
N ILE A 247 -10.14 2.89 5.98
CA ILE A 247 -11.38 2.59 5.26
C ILE A 247 -10.98 2.25 3.84
N THR A 248 -11.46 1.12 3.33
CA THR A 248 -11.13 0.62 2.00
C THR A 248 -12.37 0.54 1.13
N GLY A 249 -12.25 0.98 -0.11
CA GLY A 249 -13.28 0.83 -1.14
C GLY A 249 -12.68 0.16 -2.37
N ARG A 250 -13.41 -0.77 -2.99
CA ARG A 250 -12.93 -1.45 -4.19
C ARG A 250 -14.08 -1.75 -5.14
N VAL A 251 -13.80 -1.61 -6.43
CA VAL A 251 -14.73 -1.95 -7.51
C VAL A 251 -14.00 -2.78 -8.55
N GLY A 252 -14.52 -3.96 -8.86
CA GLY A 252 -14.00 -4.84 -9.90
C GLY A 252 -14.26 -4.27 -11.31
N LEU A 253 -13.20 -4.15 -12.09
CA LEU A 253 -13.26 -3.74 -13.50
C LEU A 253 -13.42 -4.94 -14.43
N LEU A 254 -13.04 -6.13 -13.99
CA LEU A 254 -13.21 -7.38 -14.73
C LEU A 254 -14.25 -8.26 -14.03
N PRO A 255 -15.12 -8.94 -14.80
CA PRO A 255 -16.16 -9.80 -14.24
C PRO A 255 -15.55 -10.99 -13.48
N LEU A 256 -16.26 -11.42 -12.43
CA LEU A 256 -15.86 -12.52 -11.57
C LEU A 256 -15.93 -13.87 -12.28
N PHE A 257 -16.98 -14.07 -13.09
CA PHE A 257 -17.25 -15.31 -13.79
C PHE A 257 -17.03 -15.19 -15.30
N GLN A 258 -16.79 -16.32 -15.93
CA GLN A 258 -16.90 -16.47 -17.37
C GLN A 258 -18.31 -17.01 -17.68
N THR A 259 -19.23 -16.12 -18.08
CA THR A 259 -20.63 -16.46 -18.30
C THR A 259 -20.93 -16.69 -19.78
N THR A 260 -21.74 -17.71 -20.11
CA THR A 260 -22.24 -17.98 -21.47
C THR A 260 -23.43 -17.13 -21.85
N THR A 261 -24.19 -16.62 -20.87
CA THR A 261 -25.47 -15.92 -21.08
C THR A 261 -25.32 -14.40 -21.20
N GLY A 262 -24.12 -13.87 -21.39
CA GLY A 262 -23.88 -12.42 -21.52
C GLY A 262 -23.97 -11.62 -20.21
N LYS A 263 -24.49 -12.18 -19.14
CA LYS A 263 -24.61 -11.52 -17.84
C LYS A 263 -23.27 -11.53 -17.13
N LYS A 264 -22.77 -10.35 -16.78
CA LYS A 264 -21.46 -10.17 -16.13
C LYS A 264 -21.67 -9.76 -14.68
N ALA A 265 -21.00 -10.45 -13.75
CA ALA A 265 -20.99 -10.09 -12.33
C ALA A 265 -19.69 -9.39 -11.98
N TYR A 266 -19.79 -8.18 -11.48
CA TYR A 266 -18.66 -7.38 -10.99
C TYR A 266 -18.71 -7.36 -9.46
N THR A 267 -17.55 -7.42 -8.82
CA THR A 267 -17.47 -7.37 -7.37
C THR A 267 -17.23 -5.92 -6.92
N SER A 268 -17.91 -5.52 -5.86
CA SER A 268 -17.59 -4.28 -5.12
C SER A 268 -17.42 -4.61 -3.65
N SER A 269 -16.57 -3.89 -2.96
CA SER A 269 -16.41 -4.06 -1.52
C SER A 269 -16.12 -2.72 -0.84
N ILE A 270 -16.61 -2.63 0.40
CA ILE A 270 -16.28 -1.55 1.31
C ILE A 270 -15.90 -2.17 2.64
N GLY A 271 -14.84 -1.70 3.27
CA GLY A 271 -14.32 -2.31 4.46
C GLY A 271 -13.55 -1.37 5.36
N ILE A 272 -13.21 -1.91 6.51
CA ILE A 272 -12.36 -1.28 7.51
C ILE A 272 -11.15 -2.15 7.77
N GLY A 273 -10.04 -1.53 8.10
CA GLY A 273 -8.81 -2.23 8.41
C GLY A 273 -7.94 -1.49 9.41
N ILE A 274 -6.91 -2.18 9.86
CA ILE A 274 -5.93 -1.65 10.79
C ILE A 274 -4.56 -1.71 10.14
N ASN A 275 -3.85 -0.58 10.17
CA ASN A 275 -2.48 -0.48 9.73
C ASN A 275 -1.54 -0.56 10.93
N MET A 276 -0.97 -1.74 11.17
CA MET A 276 -0.07 -1.97 12.29
C MET A 276 1.25 -1.21 12.15
N GLY A 277 1.73 -0.96 10.93
CA GLY A 277 2.92 -0.17 10.69
C GLY A 277 2.80 1.27 11.20
N GLN A 278 1.60 1.83 11.23
CA GLN A 278 1.34 3.14 11.83
C GLN A 278 1.21 3.09 13.36
N LEU A 279 0.71 1.99 13.92
CA LEU A 279 0.61 1.78 15.36
C LEU A 279 1.97 1.77 16.06
N PHE A 280 2.96 1.11 15.46
CA PHE A 280 4.30 0.97 16.04
C PHE A 280 5.25 2.14 15.74
N ARG A 281 4.87 3.06 14.86
CA ARG A 281 5.68 4.23 14.49
C ARG A 281 5.67 5.36 15.54
N ARG A 282 4.85 5.24 16.57
CA ARG A 282 4.69 6.25 17.65
C ARG A 282 5.76 6.23 18.74
N ARG A 283 6.90 5.54 18.52
CA ARG A 283 8.00 5.55 19.51
C ARG A 283 9.28 6.11 18.93
#